data_6bb184b1ac0a8cd083bd40db9fcc391f
#
_entry.id   6bb184b1ac0a8cd083bd40db9fcc391f
#
_cell.length_a   1.000
_cell.length_b   1.000
_cell.length_c   1.000
_cell.angle_alpha   90.00
_cell.angle_beta   90.00
_cell.angle_gamma   90.00
#
_symmetry.space_group_name_H-M   'P 1'
#
loop_
_entity.id
_entity.type
_entity.pdbx_description
1 polymer ?
#
loop_
_entity_poly.entity_id
_entity_poly.type
_entity_poly.pdbx_seq_one_letter_code
_entity_poly.pdbx_strand_id
1 'polypeptide(L)'
;QQKVMEGNIADLIIGLEDATNIFGTEFESMKSYTGYEKFIGIFSKQKMQRMRTDRVRNMSLAGNLQELLAKSDTIVGILKEQKSVLDQRYKTSEASLIQVIERRKGTMATLQEVQKRIEALNPMLMDIENRIAASTDQISRTQLEGERSVLATEYNEKQAKEQELLAESQTLERYTSMFQTFVDSLNNQIAAQNTLINKLT
;
A
#
# COMPACT_ATOMS: atom_id res chain seq x y z
N GLN A 1 -27.85 -31.70 -25.88
CA GLN A 1 -27.55 -30.30 -25.59
C GLN A 1 -28.20 -29.86 -24.26
N GLN A 2 -29.48 -30.16 -24.01
CA GLN A 2 -30.18 -29.76 -22.79
C GLN A 2 -29.52 -30.30 -21.51
N LYS A 3 -29.14 -31.60 -21.48
CA LYS A 3 -28.47 -32.21 -20.31
C LYS A 3 -27.09 -31.57 -20.00
N VAL A 4 -26.36 -31.15 -21.01
CA VAL A 4 -25.05 -30.44 -20.82
C VAL A 4 -25.29 -29.07 -20.25
N MET A 5 -26.32 -28.35 -20.72
CA MET A 5 -26.69 -27.03 -20.22
C MET A 5 -27.15 -27.09 -18.76
N GLU A 6 -27.97 -28.09 -18.40
CA GLU A 6 -28.40 -28.31 -17.01
C GLU A 6 -27.22 -28.62 -16.09
N GLY A 7 -26.24 -29.40 -16.55
CA GLY A 7 -25.01 -29.67 -15.82
C GLY A 7 -24.17 -28.42 -15.56
N ASN A 8 -24.00 -27.57 -16.57
CA ASN A 8 -23.26 -26.33 -16.45
C ASN A 8 -23.92 -25.32 -15.51
N ILE A 9 -25.25 -25.22 -15.55
CA ILE A 9 -26.02 -24.39 -14.64
C ILE A 9 -25.92 -24.92 -13.21
N ALA A 10 -26.02 -26.24 -13.01
CA ALA A 10 -25.83 -26.85 -11.69
C ALA A 10 -24.46 -26.57 -11.10
N ASP A 11 -23.38 -26.67 -11.89
CA ASP A 11 -22.05 -26.41 -11.47
C ASP A 11 -21.84 -24.91 -11.09
N LEU A 12 -22.48 -24.01 -11.83
CA LEU A 12 -22.44 -22.59 -11.54
C LEU A 12 -23.20 -22.24 -10.25
N ILE A 13 -24.36 -22.84 -10.01
CA ILE A 13 -25.13 -22.66 -8.77
C ILE A 13 -24.33 -23.14 -7.56
N ILE A 14 -23.66 -24.28 -7.65
CA ILE A 14 -22.83 -24.81 -6.56
C ILE A 14 -21.69 -23.83 -6.26
N GLY A 15 -21.03 -23.28 -7.28
CA GLY A 15 -19.98 -22.29 -7.10
C GLY A 15 -20.46 -21.00 -6.45
N LEU A 16 -21.64 -20.53 -6.85
CA LEU A 16 -22.25 -19.36 -6.23
C LEU A 16 -22.66 -19.64 -4.77
N GLU A 17 -23.15 -20.85 -4.46
CA GLU A 17 -23.47 -21.27 -3.10
C GLU A 17 -22.23 -21.32 -2.22
N ASP A 18 -21.14 -21.92 -2.69
CA ASP A 18 -19.87 -21.98 -1.97
C ASP A 18 -19.28 -20.58 -1.74
N ALA A 19 -19.34 -19.70 -2.74
CA ALA A 19 -18.95 -18.31 -2.60
C ALA A 19 -19.81 -17.56 -1.57
N THR A 20 -21.12 -17.76 -1.57
CA THR A 20 -22.05 -17.15 -0.60
C THR A 20 -21.78 -17.65 0.82
N ASN A 21 -21.47 -18.94 1.01
CA ASN A 21 -21.11 -19.49 2.32
C ASN A 21 -19.80 -18.92 2.84
N ILE A 22 -18.80 -18.75 1.96
CA ILE A 22 -17.52 -18.10 2.32
C ILE A 22 -17.78 -16.65 2.76
N PHE A 23 -18.61 -15.89 2.03
CA PHE A 23 -18.99 -14.53 2.41
C PHE A 23 -19.75 -14.50 3.74
N GLY A 24 -20.63 -15.46 4.00
CA GLY A 24 -21.41 -15.54 5.24
C GLY A 24 -20.57 -15.85 6.49
N THR A 25 -19.54 -16.68 6.36
CA THR A 25 -18.69 -17.12 7.48
C THR A 25 -17.43 -16.28 7.66
N GLU A 26 -16.89 -15.69 6.59
CA GLU A 26 -15.61 -14.99 6.57
C GLU A 26 -15.73 -13.53 6.11
N PHE A 27 -16.92 -12.92 6.19
CA PHE A 27 -17.15 -11.54 5.72
C PHE A 27 -16.15 -10.54 6.33
N GLU A 28 -15.81 -10.68 7.62
CA GLU A 28 -14.81 -9.85 8.26
C GLU A 28 -13.37 -10.16 7.77
N SER A 29 -13.07 -11.43 7.48
CA SER A 29 -11.77 -11.83 6.94
C SER A 29 -11.61 -11.47 5.47
N MET A 30 -12.69 -11.31 4.73
CA MET A 30 -12.67 -10.86 3.34
C MET A 30 -12.44 -9.36 3.18
N LYS A 31 -12.61 -8.60 4.26
CA LYS A 31 -12.09 -7.23 4.34
C LYS A 31 -10.56 -7.22 4.34
N SER A 32 -9.92 -8.35 4.65
CA SER A 32 -8.49 -8.56 4.53
C SER A 32 -8.11 -9.08 3.13
N TYR A 33 -6.90 -8.76 2.71
CA TYR A 33 -6.31 -9.18 1.43
C TYR A 33 -6.43 -10.68 1.14
N THR A 34 -6.20 -11.51 2.15
CA THR A 34 -6.16 -12.98 2.04
C THR A 34 -7.52 -13.61 1.75
N GLY A 35 -8.62 -13.05 2.28
CA GLY A 35 -9.97 -13.55 2.03
C GLY A 35 -10.43 -13.33 0.59
N TYR A 36 -10.03 -12.22 0.00
CA TYR A 36 -10.34 -11.88 -1.39
C TYR A 36 -9.64 -12.81 -2.40
N GLU A 37 -8.38 -13.13 -2.17
CA GLU A 37 -7.62 -14.08 -3.01
C GLU A 37 -8.24 -15.48 -2.99
N LYS A 38 -8.70 -15.93 -1.83
CA LYS A 38 -9.42 -17.21 -1.70
C LYS A 38 -10.73 -17.22 -2.50
N PHE A 39 -11.47 -16.12 -2.46
CA PHE A 39 -12.72 -15.98 -3.22
C PHE A 39 -12.48 -16.03 -4.73
N ILE A 40 -11.51 -15.29 -5.25
CA ILE A 40 -11.12 -15.35 -6.67
C ILE A 40 -10.65 -16.76 -7.03
N GLY A 41 -9.91 -17.42 -6.15
CA GLY A 41 -9.44 -18.79 -6.34
C GLY A 41 -10.55 -19.79 -6.51
N ILE A 42 -11.66 -19.64 -5.80
CA ILE A 42 -12.85 -20.50 -5.93
C ILE A 42 -13.53 -20.31 -7.29
N PHE A 43 -13.67 -19.06 -7.73
CA PHE A 43 -14.27 -18.75 -9.04
C PHE A 43 -13.40 -19.15 -10.22
N SER A 44 -12.07 -19.05 -10.09
CA SER A 44 -11.13 -19.33 -11.17
C SER A 44 -10.82 -20.81 -11.34
N LYS A 45 -10.96 -21.64 -10.30
CA LYS A 45 -10.50 -23.02 -10.32
C LYS A 45 -11.54 -24.04 -10.74
N GLN A 46 -12.82 -23.69 -10.95
CA GLN A 46 -13.90 -24.61 -11.37
C GLN A 46 -13.88 -26.01 -10.69
N LYS A 47 -13.17 -26.19 -9.58
CA LYS A 47 -13.09 -27.44 -8.84
C LYS A 47 -14.22 -27.50 -7.81
N MET A 48 -15.42 -27.69 -8.34
CA MET A 48 -16.57 -27.92 -7.49
C MET A 48 -16.63 -29.35 -7.01
N GLN A 49 -16.79 -29.49 -5.71
CA GLN A 49 -16.89 -30.81 -5.08
C GLN A 49 -18.13 -31.52 -5.57
N ARG A 50 -17.94 -32.72 -6.07
CA ARG A 50 -18.97 -33.60 -6.72
C ARG A 50 -20.16 -33.94 -5.81
N MET A 51 -20.05 -33.75 -4.49
CA MET A 51 -21.07 -34.21 -3.52
C MET A 51 -22.38 -33.42 -3.48
N ARG A 52 -22.40 -32.19 -3.97
CA ARG A 52 -23.61 -31.35 -4.01
C ARG A 52 -24.32 -31.36 -5.37
N THR A 53 -23.70 -31.95 -6.36
CA THR A 53 -24.14 -31.96 -7.74
C THR A 53 -25.47 -32.69 -7.92
N ASP A 54 -25.70 -33.75 -7.15
CA ASP A 54 -26.90 -34.60 -7.30
C ASP A 54 -28.20 -33.88 -6.88
N ARG A 55 -28.15 -33.01 -5.88
CA ARG A 55 -29.32 -32.24 -5.44
C ARG A 55 -29.75 -31.20 -6.48
N VAL A 56 -28.78 -30.50 -7.06
CA VAL A 56 -29.05 -29.44 -8.04
C VAL A 56 -29.42 -30.03 -9.41
N ARG A 57 -28.85 -31.18 -9.77
CA ARG A 57 -29.19 -31.89 -11.01
C ARG A 57 -30.62 -32.45 -11.03
N ASN A 58 -31.21 -32.72 -9.88
CA ASN A 58 -32.56 -33.20 -9.76
C ASN A 58 -33.62 -32.09 -9.85
N MET A 59 -33.22 -30.82 -9.91
CA MET A 59 -34.11 -29.69 -10.14
C MET A 59 -34.43 -29.53 -11.63
N SER A 60 -35.59 -28.95 -11.94
CA SER A 60 -35.91 -28.56 -13.32
C SER A 60 -34.99 -27.47 -13.82
N LEU A 61 -34.78 -27.38 -15.15
CA LEU A 61 -33.97 -26.32 -15.76
C LEU A 61 -34.44 -24.91 -15.34
N ALA A 62 -35.78 -24.69 -15.31
CA ALA A 62 -36.35 -23.42 -14.89
C ALA A 62 -36.08 -23.13 -13.41
N GLY A 63 -36.16 -24.09 -12.52
CA GLY A 63 -35.82 -23.97 -11.11
C GLY A 63 -34.33 -23.68 -10.90
N ASN A 64 -33.46 -24.35 -11.65
CA ASN A 64 -32.02 -24.11 -11.61
C ASN A 64 -31.65 -22.69 -12.09
N LEU A 65 -32.28 -22.21 -13.16
CA LEU A 65 -32.07 -20.85 -13.67
C LEU A 65 -32.53 -19.80 -12.66
N GLN A 66 -33.69 -20.00 -12.04
CA GLN A 66 -34.24 -19.08 -11.05
C GLN A 66 -33.33 -19.01 -9.80
N GLU A 67 -32.86 -20.15 -9.32
CA GLU A 67 -31.91 -20.22 -8.21
C GLU A 67 -30.56 -19.55 -8.57
N LEU A 68 -30.09 -19.80 -9.79
CA LEU A 68 -28.86 -19.17 -10.30
C LEU A 68 -29.00 -17.66 -10.33
N LEU A 69 -30.09 -17.12 -10.85
CA LEU A 69 -30.32 -15.67 -10.90
C LEU A 69 -30.38 -15.07 -9.50
N ALA A 70 -31.10 -15.67 -8.57
CA ALA A 70 -31.20 -15.20 -7.19
C ALA A 70 -29.83 -15.19 -6.49
N LYS A 71 -29.01 -16.23 -6.66
CA LYS A 71 -27.67 -16.31 -6.09
C LYS A 71 -26.71 -15.36 -6.77
N SER A 72 -26.81 -15.21 -8.08
CA SER A 72 -26.02 -14.24 -8.85
C SER A 72 -26.28 -12.81 -8.36
N ASP A 73 -27.56 -12.42 -8.20
CA ASP A 73 -27.93 -11.10 -7.70
C ASP A 73 -27.37 -10.84 -6.29
N THR A 74 -27.45 -11.83 -5.41
CA THR A 74 -26.90 -11.75 -4.05
C THR A 74 -25.39 -11.53 -4.09
N ILE A 75 -24.67 -12.29 -4.89
CA ILE A 75 -23.20 -12.17 -5.02
C ILE A 75 -22.81 -10.85 -5.66
N VAL A 76 -23.50 -10.42 -6.69
CA VAL A 76 -23.26 -9.10 -7.30
C VAL A 76 -23.43 -7.97 -6.28
N GLY A 77 -24.46 -8.04 -5.44
CA GLY A 77 -24.67 -7.10 -4.34
C GLY A 77 -23.47 -7.05 -3.38
N ILE A 78 -22.99 -8.20 -2.93
CA ILE A 78 -21.83 -8.32 -2.04
C ILE A 78 -20.55 -7.79 -2.73
N LEU A 79 -20.35 -8.15 -3.99
CA LEU A 79 -19.17 -7.67 -4.75
C LEU A 79 -19.17 -6.16 -4.95
N LYS A 80 -20.32 -5.56 -5.18
CA LYS A 80 -20.45 -4.09 -5.28
C LYS A 80 -20.16 -3.39 -3.97
N GLU A 81 -20.63 -3.92 -2.85
CA GLU A 81 -20.26 -3.41 -1.52
C GLU A 81 -18.77 -3.51 -1.27
N GLN A 82 -18.17 -4.65 -1.54
CA GLN A 82 -16.72 -4.83 -1.39
C GLN A 82 -15.92 -3.92 -2.31
N LYS A 83 -16.38 -3.73 -3.54
CA LYS A 83 -15.76 -2.77 -4.46
C LYS A 83 -15.74 -1.37 -3.87
N SER A 84 -16.83 -0.93 -3.27
CA SER A 84 -16.90 0.37 -2.59
C SER A 84 -15.85 0.50 -1.49
N VAL A 85 -15.67 -0.54 -0.67
CA VAL A 85 -14.63 -0.58 0.37
C VAL A 85 -13.23 -0.54 -0.23
N LEU A 86 -12.97 -1.30 -1.29
CA LEU A 86 -11.69 -1.29 -1.99
C LEU A 86 -11.37 0.06 -2.63
N ASP A 87 -12.36 0.68 -3.27
CA ASP A 87 -12.21 2.01 -3.86
C ASP A 87 -11.85 3.06 -2.78
N GLN A 88 -12.47 2.96 -1.62
CA GLN A 88 -12.18 3.85 -0.50
C GLN A 88 -10.77 3.61 0.08
N ARG A 89 -10.37 2.36 0.23
CA ARG A 89 -9.02 1.99 0.66
C ARG A 89 -7.97 2.46 -0.35
N TYR A 90 -8.26 2.30 -1.64
CA TYR A 90 -7.39 2.80 -2.71
C TYR A 90 -7.17 4.30 -2.60
N LYS A 91 -8.23 5.08 -2.49
CA LYS A 91 -8.16 6.55 -2.35
C LYS A 91 -7.38 6.97 -1.12
N THR A 92 -7.62 6.33 0.02
CA THR A 92 -6.91 6.61 1.27
C THR A 92 -5.42 6.26 1.15
N SER A 93 -5.10 5.13 0.55
CA SER A 93 -3.71 4.67 0.36
C SER A 93 -2.97 5.53 -0.66
N GLU A 94 -3.63 5.95 -1.73
CA GLU A 94 -3.07 6.89 -2.70
C GLU A 94 -2.78 8.25 -2.07
N ALA A 95 -3.70 8.78 -1.27
CA ALA A 95 -3.49 10.02 -0.53
C ALA A 95 -2.31 9.91 0.44
N SER A 96 -2.19 8.79 1.15
CA SER A 96 -1.06 8.51 2.05
C SER A 96 0.26 8.42 1.28
N LEU A 97 0.27 7.78 0.13
CA LEU A 97 1.44 7.70 -0.76
C LEU A 97 1.89 9.09 -1.19
N ILE A 98 0.96 9.94 -1.63
CA ILE A 98 1.25 11.31 -2.04
C ILE A 98 1.85 12.10 -0.87
N GLN A 99 1.28 12.00 0.33
CA GLN A 99 1.80 12.66 1.52
C GLN A 99 3.24 12.22 1.87
N VAL A 100 3.52 10.93 1.79
CA VAL A 100 4.86 10.40 2.06
C VAL A 100 5.86 10.90 1.02
N ILE A 101 5.50 10.92 -0.26
CA ILE A 101 6.34 11.44 -1.34
C ILE A 101 6.64 12.92 -1.13
N GLU A 102 5.63 13.73 -0.81
CA GLU A 102 5.81 15.17 -0.55
C GLU A 102 6.69 15.42 0.68
N ARG A 103 6.48 14.67 1.75
CA ARG A 103 7.32 14.75 2.96
C ARG A 103 8.77 14.38 2.67
N ARG A 104 9.00 13.30 1.92
CA ARG A 104 10.34 12.89 1.51
C ARG A 104 11.04 13.97 0.68
N LYS A 105 10.30 14.59 -0.24
CA LYS A 105 10.79 15.70 -1.05
C LYS A 105 11.23 16.88 -0.19
N GLY A 106 10.44 17.27 0.82
CA GLY A 106 10.78 18.29 1.80
C GLY A 106 12.01 17.91 2.63
N THR A 107 12.10 16.68 3.10
CA THR A 107 13.23 16.15 3.85
C THR A 107 14.52 16.20 3.02
N MET A 108 14.46 15.80 1.75
CA MET A 108 15.61 15.84 0.84
C MET A 108 16.07 17.28 0.55
N ALA A 109 15.14 18.22 0.41
CA ALA A 109 15.48 19.64 0.24
C ALA A 109 16.19 20.20 1.47
N THR A 110 15.69 19.91 2.67
CA THR A 110 16.31 20.33 3.93
C THR A 110 17.68 19.67 4.11
N LEU A 111 17.82 18.40 3.78
CA LEU A 111 19.10 17.68 3.80
C LEU A 111 20.14 18.35 2.90
N GLN A 112 19.74 18.74 1.71
CA GLN A 112 20.62 19.43 0.76
C GLN A 112 21.11 20.77 1.31
N GLU A 113 20.24 21.54 1.96
CA GLU A 113 20.63 22.82 2.62
C GLU A 113 21.60 22.57 3.77
N VAL A 114 21.36 21.56 4.61
CA VAL A 114 22.25 21.19 5.71
C VAL A 114 23.60 20.76 5.19
N GLN A 115 23.67 19.95 4.15
CA GLN A 115 24.93 19.53 3.52
C GLN A 115 25.71 20.72 2.94
N LYS A 116 25.04 21.65 2.28
CA LYS A 116 25.68 22.88 1.79
C LYS A 116 26.24 23.71 2.91
N ARG A 117 25.56 23.80 4.05
CA ARG A 117 26.06 24.54 5.21
C ARG A 117 27.28 23.87 5.83
N ILE A 118 27.28 22.53 5.92
CA ILE A 118 28.46 21.78 6.39
C ILE A 118 29.65 22.02 5.48
N GLU A 119 29.46 21.98 4.17
CA GLU A 119 30.52 22.29 3.19
C GLU A 119 31.04 23.71 3.33
N ALA A 120 30.18 24.68 3.62
CA ALA A 120 30.58 26.07 3.86
C ALA A 120 31.34 26.26 5.19
N LEU A 121 30.98 25.48 6.23
CA LEU A 121 31.63 25.56 7.54
C LEU A 121 33.05 24.99 7.54
N ASN A 122 33.36 23.98 6.73
CA ASN A 122 34.67 23.35 6.66
C ASN A 122 35.80 24.39 6.38
N PRO A 123 35.76 25.21 5.29
CA PRO A 123 36.77 26.20 5.04
C PRO A 123 36.81 27.33 6.10
N MET A 124 35.65 27.67 6.70
CA MET A 124 35.59 28.65 7.79
C MET A 124 36.35 28.18 9.03
N LEU A 125 36.18 26.90 9.39
CA LEU A 125 36.91 26.28 10.51
C LEU A 125 38.40 26.19 10.23
N MET A 126 38.79 25.83 9.03
CA MET A 126 40.20 25.82 8.62
C MET A 126 40.84 27.21 8.67
N ASP A 127 40.12 28.21 8.16
CA ASP A 127 40.59 29.61 8.20
C ASP A 127 40.79 30.11 9.62
N ILE A 128 39.83 29.85 10.52
CA ILE A 128 39.93 30.32 11.91
C ILE A 128 41.02 29.60 12.67
N GLU A 129 41.27 28.33 12.43
CA GLU A 129 42.41 27.60 13.02
C GLU A 129 43.75 28.14 12.55
N ASN A 130 43.86 28.46 11.27
CA ASN A 130 45.07 29.08 10.72
C ASN A 130 45.31 30.48 11.34
N ARG A 131 44.27 31.28 11.54
CA ARG A 131 44.33 32.59 12.17
C ARG A 131 44.71 32.49 13.65
N ILE A 132 44.21 31.49 14.37
CA ILE A 132 44.60 31.21 15.77
C ILE A 132 46.08 30.85 15.82
N ALA A 133 46.54 29.97 14.93
CA ALA A 133 47.95 29.57 14.89
C ALA A 133 48.89 30.74 14.57
N ALA A 134 48.45 31.68 13.74
CA ALA A 134 49.23 32.87 13.37
C ALA A 134 49.13 34.02 14.39
N SER A 135 48.20 33.97 15.34
CA SER A 135 47.98 35.02 16.32
C SER A 135 49.06 35.03 17.40
N THR A 136 49.65 36.21 17.61
CA THR A 136 50.63 36.44 18.66
C THR A 136 50.09 37.21 19.86
N ASP A 137 48.93 37.85 19.71
CA ASP A 137 48.20 38.56 20.75
C ASP A 137 47.20 37.70 21.48
N GLN A 138 47.29 37.69 22.83
CA GLN A 138 46.42 36.85 23.66
C GLN A 138 44.93 37.23 23.56
N ILE A 139 44.60 38.50 23.43
CA ILE A 139 43.22 39.00 23.33
C ILE A 139 42.63 38.58 21.99
N SER A 140 43.34 38.79 20.91
CA SER A 140 42.90 38.35 19.55
C SER A 140 42.76 36.86 19.48
N ARG A 141 43.64 36.09 20.08
CA ARG A 141 43.59 34.65 20.14
C ARG A 141 42.34 34.14 20.88
N THR A 142 42.01 34.75 22.02
CA THR A 142 40.81 34.40 22.80
C THR A 142 39.52 34.66 22.02
N GLN A 143 39.48 35.80 21.29
CA GLN A 143 38.34 36.10 20.41
C GLN A 143 38.18 35.05 19.28
N LEU A 144 39.28 34.68 18.63
CA LEU A 144 39.29 33.68 17.57
C LEU A 144 38.90 32.29 18.09
N GLU A 145 39.34 31.91 19.28
CA GLU A 145 38.92 30.66 19.93
C GLU A 145 37.44 30.64 20.24
N GLY A 146 36.86 31.78 20.65
CA GLY A 146 35.41 31.95 20.83
C GLY A 146 34.64 31.77 19.52
N GLU A 147 35.09 32.39 18.43
CA GLU A 147 34.50 32.25 17.09
C GLU A 147 34.59 30.77 16.60
N ARG A 148 35.74 30.12 16.81
CA ARG A 148 35.93 28.70 16.48
C ARG A 148 34.92 27.83 17.25
N SER A 149 34.73 28.09 18.53
CA SER A 149 33.77 27.35 19.35
C SER A 149 32.34 27.43 18.79
N VAL A 150 31.93 28.63 18.37
CA VAL A 150 30.61 28.85 17.74
C VAL A 150 30.50 28.07 16.44
N LEU A 151 31.48 28.14 15.56
CA LEU A 151 31.49 27.42 14.28
C LEU A 151 31.55 25.90 14.47
N ALA A 152 32.34 25.40 15.43
CA ALA A 152 32.43 23.98 15.74
C ALA A 152 31.12 23.44 16.31
N THR A 153 30.43 24.20 17.14
CA THR A 153 29.13 23.85 17.67
C THR A 153 28.11 23.74 16.53
N GLU A 154 28.03 24.74 15.66
CA GLU A 154 27.15 24.71 14.48
C GLU A 154 27.47 23.51 13.57
N TYR A 155 28.74 23.23 13.31
CA TYR A 155 29.17 22.08 12.51
C TYR A 155 28.69 20.78 13.10
N ASN A 156 28.84 20.56 14.41
CA ASN A 156 28.38 19.36 15.09
C ASN A 156 26.85 19.22 15.06
N GLU A 157 26.14 20.33 15.26
CA GLU A 157 24.67 20.34 15.17
C GLU A 157 24.18 20.00 13.75
N LYS A 158 24.83 20.56 12.73
CA LYS A 158 24.52 20.30 11.34
C LYS A 158 24.82 18.84 10.94
N GLN A 159 25.93 18.27 11.42
CA GLN A 159 26.21 16.84 11.22
C GLN A 159 25.17 15.94 11.86
N ALA A 160 24.76 16.23 13.09
CA ALA A 160 23.70 15.48 13.77
C ALA A 160 22.38 15.59 12.99
N LYS A 161 22.05 16.78 12.50
CA LYS A 161 20.86 17.01 11.67
C LYS A 161 20.93 16.28 10.34
N GLU A 162 22.07 16.22 9.71
CA GLU A 162 22.28 15.43 8.49
C GLU A 162 21.97 13.96 8.72
N GLN A 163 22.47 13.37 9.79
CA GLN A 163 22.21 11.95 10.11
C GLN A 163 20.73 11.70 10.40
N GLU A 164 20.07 12.59 11.14
CA GLU A 164 18.65 12.53 11.40
C GLU A 164 17.83 12.56 10.10
N LEU A 165 18.15 13.49 9.20
CA LEU A 165 17.45 13.64 7.92
C LEU A 165 17.71 12.48 6.95
N LEU A 166 18.92 11.91 6.95
CA LEU A 166 19.24 10.70 6.19
C LEU A 166 18.42 9.51 6.67
N ALA A 167 18.32 9.31 7.99
CA ALA A 167 17.50 8.25 8.57
C ALA A 167 16.01 8.45 8.26
N GLU A 168 15.50 9.67 8.35
CA GLU A 168 14.12 10.00 7.99
C GLU A 168 13.86 9.73 6.50
N SER A 169 14.76 10.14 5.62
CA SER A 169 14.65 9.89 4.17
C SER A 169 14.58 8.40 3.84
N GLN A 170 15.41 7.58 4.50
CA GLN A 170 15.38 6.13 4.32
C GLN A 170 14.07 5.51 4.81
N THR A 171 13.55 5.97 5.93
CA THR A 171 12.26 5.52 6.47
C THR A 171 11.12 5.88 5.52
N LEU A 172 11.11 7.12 5.01
CA LEU A 172 10.11 7.58 4.04
C LEU A 172 10.22 6.84 2.70
N GLU A 173 11.41 6.45 2.27
CA GLU A 173 11.60 5.60 1.09
C GLU A 173 10.96 4.23 1.25
N ARG A 174 11.13 3.60 2.41
CA ARG A 174 10.47 2.32 2.73
C ARG A 174 8.96 2.46 2.74
N TYR A 175 8.42 3.53 3.33
CA TYR A 175 6.98 3.79 3.32
C TYR A 175 6.46 4.05 1.91
N THR A 176 7.20 4.78 1.08
CA THR A 176 6.84 4.99 -0.32
C THR A 176 6.71 3.66 -1.06
N SER A 177 7.70 2.77 -0.93
CA SER A 177 7.67 1.45 -1.56
C SER A 177 6.52 0.58 -1.03
N MET A 178 6.27 0.61 0.28
CA MET A 178 5.19 -0.14 0.92
C MET A 178 3.81 0.35 0.43
N PHE A 179 3.57 1.66 0.43
CA PHE A 179 2.31 2.22 -0.05
C PHE A 179 2.12 2.04 -1.55
N GLN A 180 3.18 2.12 -2.35
CA GLN A 180 3.12 1.86 -3.78
C GLN A 180 2.69 0.41 -4.06
N THR A 181 3.30 -0.55 -3.39
CA THR A 181 2.93 -1.97 -3.48
C THR A 181 1.47 -2.18 -3.05
N PHE A 182 1.05 -1.51 -2.00
CA PHE A 182 -0.32 -1.61 -1.48
C PHE A 182 -1.34 -1.02 -2.47
N VAL A 183 -1.07 0.14 -3.03
CA VAL A 183 -1.91 0.79 -4.06
C VAL A 183 -2.02 -0.08 -5.30
N ASP A 184 -0.91 -0.63 -5.80
CA ASP A 184 -0.89 -1.52 -6.96
C ASP A 184 -1.71 -2.78 -6.71
N SER A 185 -1.59 -3.35 -5.52
CA SER A 185 -2.35 -4.52 -5.09
C SER A 185 -3.85 -4.24 -5.02
N LEU A 186 -4.27 -3.11 -4.43
CA LEU A 186 -5.67 -2.69 -4.38
C LEU A 186 -6.24 -2.47 -5.78
N ASN A 187 -5.47 -1.86 -6.67
CA ASN A 187 -5.87 -1.64 -8.05
C ASN A 187 -6.12 -2.96 -8.80
N ASN A 188 -5.24 -3.93 -8.59
CA ASN A 188 -5.42 -5.28 -9.14
C ASN A 188 -6.66 -5.98 -8.59
N GLN A 189 -6.94 -5.85 -7.30
CA GLN A 189 -8.14 -6.39 -6.66
C GLN A 189 -9.41 -5.75 -7.21
N ILE A 190 -9.43 -4.43 -7.38
CA ILE A 190 -10.56 -3.70 -7.96
C ILE A 190 -10.82 -4.16 -9.40
N ALA A 191 -9.78 -4.31 -10.21
CA ALA A 191 -9.89 -4.80 -11.58
C ALA A 191 -10.44 -6.21 -11.66
N ALA A 192 -9.95 -7.12 -10.81
CA ALA A 192 -10.44 -8.49 -10.74
C ALA A 192 -11.91 -8.56 -10.29
N GLN A 193 -12.30 -7.72 -9.35
CA GLN A 193 -13.68 -7.65 -8.87
C GLN A 193 -14.63 -7.09 -9.92
N ASN A 194 -14.24 -6.09 -10.68
CA ASN A 194 -15.00 -5.59 -11.83
C ASN A 194 -15.22 -6.69 -12.87
N THR A 195 -14.19 -7.50 -13.14
CA THR A 195 -14.29 -8.63 -14.05
C THR A 195 -15.32 -9.65 -13.57
N LEU A 196 -15.33 -9.97 -12.27
CA LEU A 196 -16.33 -10.89 -11.68
C LEU A 196 -17.74 -10.32 -11.77
N ILE A 197 -17.94 -9.06 -11.42
CA ILE A 197 -19.25 -8.39 -11.53
C ILE A 197 -19.76 -8.45 -12.98
N ASN A 198 -18.90 -8.12 -13.94
CA ASN A 198 -19.28 -8.16 -15.36
C ASN A 198 -19.60 -9.55 -15.89
N LYS A 199 -19.00 -10.60 -15.33
CA LYS A 199 -19.33 -11.99 -15.69
C LYS A 199 -20.65 -12.46 -15.11
N LEU A 200 -21.10 -11.86 -14.00
CA LEU A 200 -22.33 -12.25 -13.28
C LEU A 200 -23.54 -11.38 -13.66
N THR A 201 -23.34 -10.27 -14.33
CA THR A 201 -24.38 -9.38 -14.86
C THR A 201 -24.61 -9.58 -16.33
#